data_6efc2472098281a977028c36fbf9bef8
#
_entry.id   6efc2472098281a977028c36fbf9bef8
#
_cell.length_a   1.000
_cell.length_b   1.000
_cell.length_c   1.000
_cell.angle_alpha   90.00
_cell.angle_beta   90.00
_cell.angle_gamma   90.00
#
_symmetry.space_group_name_H-M   'P 1'
#
loop_
_entity.id
_entity.type
_entity.pdbx_description
1 polymer ?
#
loop_
_entity_poly.entity_id
_entity_poly.type
_entity_poly.pdbx_seq_one_letter_code
_entity_poly.pdbx_strand_id
1 'polypeptide(L)'
;IVDSKTAACPISGIAMEMLKQADAGMKLDELEALANDMVARTETYFSVNTLDYLQKGGRVGKAMIQVASMLKIKPMIQLYEGELQAAGIVRSRKKSLQRFIDDTKRFFKDKNINDYRICTGYGYDKEEFNALYAEVVKEMRQLGFQGEVEQYHIGCTIGVHTGPTPIGIAVIRKYDA
;
A
#
# COMPACT_ATOMS: atom_id res chain seq x y z
N ILE A 1 -17.14 15.01 -0.73
CA ILE A 1 -16.10 14.43 0.15
C ILE A 1 -16.09 12.94 -0.07
N VAL A 2 -14.95 12.37 -0.45
CA VAL A 2 -14.77 10.93 -0.66
C VAL A 2 -13.97 10.35 0.50
N ASP A 3 -14.48 9.28 1.11
CA ASP A 3 -13.73 8.48 2.08
C ASP A 3 -12.80 7.52 1.31
N SER A 4 -11.51 7.76 1.40
CA SER A 4 -10.50 6.94 0.67
C SER A 4 -10.33 5.53 1.22
N LYS A 5 -10.86 5.23 2.40
CA LYS A 5 -10.72 3.93 3.11
C LYS A 5 -9.27 3.41 3.14
N THR A 6 -8.30 4.28 2.94
CA THR A 6 -6.87 3.95 2.89
C THR A 6 -6.03 5.04 3.56
N ALA A 7 -4.72 4.88 3.59
CA ALA A 7 -3.80 5.81 4.23
C ALA A 7 -2.47 5.90 3.47
N ALA A 8 -1.76 7.02 3.59
CA ALA A 8 -0.44 7.28 3.00
C ALA A 8 -0.43 7.25 1.45
N CYS A 9 0.51 6.55 0.83
CA CYS A 9 0.74 6.59 -0.62
C CYS A 9 -0.48 6.27 -1.51
N PRO A 10 -1.42 5.39 -1.18
CA PRO A 10 -2.60 5.17 -2.00
C PRO A 10 -3.48 6.42 -2.16
N ILE A 11 -3.60 7.23 -1.09
CA ILE A 11 -4.35 8.50 -1.17
C ILE A 11 -3.71 9.41 -2.21
N SER A 12 -2.38 9.52 -2.21
CA SER A 12 -1.65 10.33 -3.19
C SER A 12 -1.87 9.82 -4.61
N GLY A 13 -1.83 8.50 -4.82
CA GLY A 13 -2.06 7.90 -6.12
C GLY A 13 -3.47 8.17 -6.66
N ILE A 14 -4.50 8.05 -5.82
CA ILE A 14 -5.89 8.39 -6.17
C ILE A 14 -6.00 9.88 -6.48
N ALA A 15 -5.47 10.75 -5.62
CA ALA A 15 -5.52 12.20 -5.80
C ALA A 15 -4.82 12.67 -7.10
N MET A 16 -3.70 12.07 -7.44
CA MET A 16 -2.98 12.38 -8.69
C MET A 16 -3.79 11.97 -9.93
N GLU A 17 -4.51 10.85 -9.87
CA GLU A 17 -5.39 10.47 -10.98
C GLU A 17 -6.60 11.40 -11.06
N MET A 18 -7.20 11.78 -9.93
CA MET A 18 -8.29 12.77 -9.90
C MET A 18 -7.85 14.10 -10.49
N LEU A 19 -6.66 14.59 -10.13
CA LEU A 19 -6.11 15.83 -10.68
C LEU A 19 -5.95 15.76 -12.19
N LYS A 20 -5.38 14.67 -12.70
CA LYS A 20 -5.23 14.44 -14.14
C LYS A 20 -6.57 14.48 -14.88
N GLN A 21 -7.62 13.88 -14.34
CA GLN A 21 -8.93 13.86 -14.96
C GLN A 21 -9.65 15.21 -14.84
N ALA A 22 -9.45 15.94 -13.74
CA ALA A 22 -9.95 17.30 -13.58
C ALA A 22 -9.31 18.25 -14.59
N ASP A 23 -7.99 18.16 -14.81
CA ASP A 23 -7.27 18.95 -15.82
C ASP A 23 -7.73 18.59 -17.26
N ALA A 24 -8.18 17.37 -17.47
CA ALA A 24 -8.80 16.94 -18.74
C ALA A 24 -10.27 17.40 -18.90
N GLY A 25 -10.83 18.10 -17.90
CA GLY A 25 -12.16 18.69 -17.97
C GLY A 25 -13.28 17.80 -17.41
N MET A 26 -12.97 16.72 -16.71
CA MET A 26 -13.98 15.87 -16.05
C MET A 26 -14.73 16.68 -14.97
N LYS A 27 -16.04 16.54 -14.93
CA LYS A 27 -16.91 17.27 -13.99
C LYS A 27 -16.81 16.68 -12.57
N LEU A 28 -17.21 17.49 -11.57
CA LEU A 28 -17.10 17.13 -10.17
C LEU A 28 -17.84 15.83 -9.82
N ASP A 29 -19.06 15.64 -10.32
CA ASP A 29 -19.86 14.44 -10.05
C ASP A 29 -19.21 13.18 -10.67
N GLU A 30 -18.61 13.31 -11.85
CA GLU A 30 -17.87 12.24 -12.51
C GLU A 30 -16.57 11.93 -11.78
N LEU A 31 -15.86 12.95 -11.26
CA LEU A 31 -14.68 12.79 -10.43
C LEU A 31 -15.01 12.09 -9.11
N GLU A 32 -16.14 12.41 -8.47
CA GLU A 32 -16.56 11.74 -7.24
C GLU A 32 -16.86 10.25 -7.49
N ALA A 33 -17.57 9.95 -8.58
CA ALA A 33 -17.85 8.56 -8.97
C ALA A 33 -16.56 7.78 -9.27
N LEU A 34 -15.64 8.40 -10.02
CA LEU A 34 -14.33 7.81 -10.33
C LEU A 34 -13.51 7.57 -9.06
N ALA A 35 -13.45 8.54 -8.14
CA ALA A 35 -12.72 8.40 -6.90
C ALA A 35 -13.24 7.22 -6.05
N ASN A 36 -14.55 7.06 -5.95
CA ASN A 36 -15.17 5.94 -5.24
C ASN A 36 -14.85 4.59 -5.92
N ASP A 37 -14.87 4.52 -7.25
CA ASP A 37 -14.47 3.32 -7.99
C ASP A 37 -13.00 2.97 -7.76
N MET A 38 -12.11 3.96 -7.80
CA MET A 38 -10.68 3.77 -7.53
C MET A 38 -10.42 3.29 -6.11
N VAL A 39 -11.13 3.85 -5.11
CA VAL A 39 -11.05 3.39 -3.71
C VAL A 39 -11.40 1.91 -3.60
N ALA A 40 -12.49 1.47 -4.24
CA ALA A 40 -12.95 0.08 -4.20
C ALA A 40 -11.98 -0.90 -4.88
N ARG A 41 -11.09 -0.40 -5.77
CA ARG A 41 -10.13 -1.20 -6.53
C ARG A 41 -8.67 -0.97 -6.12
N THR A 42 -8.47 -0.36 -4.96
CA THR A 42 -7.14 -0.12 -4.41
C THR A 42 -6.77 -1.21 -3.42
N GLU A 43 -5.63 -1.85 -3.66
CA GLU A 43 -5.05 -2.81 -2.73
C GLU A 43 -3.84 -2.20 -2.03
N THR A 44 -3.81 -2.34 -0.72
CA THR A 44 -2.73 -1.77 0.11
C THR A 44 -2.22 -2.79 1.11
N TYR A 45 -0.92 -3.07 1.05
CA TYR A 45 -0.23 -3.97 1.97
C TYR A 45 0.95 -3.24 2.60
N PHE A 46 1.15 -3.46 3.88
CA PHE A 46 2.32 -2.95 4.58
C PHE A 46 2.80 -3.89 5.69
N SER A 47 4.01 -3.67 6.14
CA SER A 47 4.59 -4.37 7.28
C SER A 47 5.27 -3.38 8.22
N VAL A 48 5.24 -3.70 9.49
CA VAL A 48 5.90 -2.95 10.56
C VAL A 48 6.86 -3.86 11.32
N ASN A 49 7.83 -3.28 11.99
CA ASN A 49 8.77 -4.08 12.79
C ASN A 49 8.15 -4.64 14.07
N THR A 50 7.19 -3.94 14.65
CA THR A 50 6.43 -4.33 15.85
C THR A 50 5.00 -3.81 15.76
N LEU A 51 4.08 -4.49 16.41
CA LEU A 51 2.69 -4.03 16.56
C LEU A 51 2.47 -3.05 17.72
N ASP A 52 3.50 -2.79 18.53
CA ASP A 52 3.39 -1.97 19.74
C ASP A 52 2.84 -0.58 19.48
N TYR A 53 3.27 0.05 18.39
CA TYR A 53 2.78 1.39 18.00
C TYR A 53 1.31 1.35 17.59
N LEU A 54 0.90 0.36 16.81
CA LEU A 54 -0.50 0.17 16.42
C LEU A 54 -1.38 -0.12 17.64
N GLN A 55 -0.90 -0.91 18.60
CA GLN A 55 -1.60 -1.20 19.86
C GLN A 55 -1.77 0.07 20.71
N LYS A 56 -0.67 0.78 20.97
CA LYS A 56 -0.67 2.02 21.75
C LYS A 56 -1.51 3.11 21.10
N GLY A 57 -1.49 3.16 19.77
CA GLY A 57 -2.29 4.09 18.97
C GLY A 57 -3.78 3.70 18.82
N GLY A 58 -4.20 2.53 19.34
CA GLY A 58 -5.57 2.04 19.20
C GLY A 58 -5.97 1.65 17.76
N ARG A 59 -5.00 1.37 16.89
CA ARG A 59 -5.21 1.00 15.46
C ARG A 59 -4.87 -0.45 15.16
N VAL A 60 -4.78 -1.31 16.16
CA VAL A 60 -4.41 -2.73 15.99
C VAL A 60 -5.57 -3.58 15.49
N GLY A 61 -6.63 -3.22 15.01
CA GLY A 61 -7.72 -4.02 14.46
C GLY A 61 -7.95 -5.38 15.14
N LYS A 62 -9.16 -5.86 15.20
CA LYS A 62 -9.53 -7.10 15.93
C LYS A 62 -8.74 -8.33 15.44
N ALA A 63 -8.52 -8.44 14.14
CA ALA A 63 -7.80 -9.57 13.54
C ALA A 63 -6.30 -9.60 13.89
N MET A 64 -5.73 -8.46 14.25
CA MET A 64 -4.31 -8.33 14.60
C MET A 64 -4.02 -8.63 16.07
N ILE A 65 -5.03 -8.60 16.96
CA ILE A 65 -4.86 -8.84 18.39
C ILE A 65 -4.32 -10.27 18.63
N GLN A 66 -4.78 -11.25 17.90
CA GLN A 66 -4.32 -12.64 18.00
C GLN A 66 -2.85 -12.80 17.59
N VAL A 67 -2.39 -11.99 16.64
CA VAL A 67 -1.03 -11.99 16.11
C VAL A 67 -0.07 -11.22 17.03
N ALA A 68 -0.57 -10.21 17.72
CA ALA A 68 0.22 -9.33 18.60
C ALA A 68 0.88 -10.05 19.78
N SER A 69 0.31 -11.16 20.25
CA SER A 69 0.87 -11.97 21.31
C SER A 69 2.01 -12.91 20.89
N MET A 70 2.26 -13.05 19.57
CA MET A 70 3.28 -13.95 19.05
C MET A 70 4.67 -13.28 19.06
N LEU A 71 5.63 -13.90 19.72
CA LEU A 71 7.01 -13.42 19.78
C LEU A 71 7.73 -13.56 18.42
N LYS A 72 8.56 -12.56 18.09
CA LYS A 72 9.48 -12.58 16.93
C LYS A 72 8.81 -12.75 15.56
N ILE A 73 7.62 -12.20 15.39
CA ILE A 73 6.95 -12.18 14.08
C ILE A 73 7.02 -10.79 13.44
N LYS A 74 6.88 -10.78 12.13
CA LYS A 74 6.68 -9.57 11.31
C LYS A 74 5.29 -9.67 10.68
N PRO A 75 4.34 -8.84 11.11
CA PRO A 75 3.00 -8.88 10.57
C PRO A 75 2.98 -8.34 9.14
N MET A 76 2.26 -9.03 8.29
CA MET A 76 1.80 -8.52 7.01
C MET A 76 0.38 -8.01 7.22
N ILE A 77 0.17 -6.76 6.88
CA ILE A 77 -1.09 -6.06 7.15
C ILE A 77 -1.65 -5.60 5.81
N GLN A 78 -2.93 -5.87 5.60
CA GLN A 78 -3.72 -5.30 4.52
C GLN A 78 -4.59 -4.19 5.10
N LEU A 79 -4.69 -3.09 4.39
CA LEU A 79 -5.71 -2.08 4.66
C LEU A 79 -6.86 -2.32 3.68
N TYR A 80 -7.99 -2.79 4.21
CA TYR A 80 -9.15 -3.16 3.44
C TYR A 80 -10.41 -2.54 4.06
N GLU A 81 -11.22 -1.87 3.26
CA GLU A 81 -12.44 -1.18 3.71
C GLU A 81 -12.22 -0.21 4.89
N GLY A 82 -11.04 0.44 4.95
CA GLY A 82 -10.68 1.36 6.04
C GLY A 82 -10.19 0.67 7.31
N GLU A 83 -10.13 -0.67 7.34
CA GLU A 83 -9.72 -1.44 8.52
C GLU A 83 -8.39 -2.18 8.30
N LEU A 84 -7.59 -2.31 9.37
CA LEU A 84 -6.38 -3.10 9.35
C LEU A 84 -6.70 -4.58 9.55
N GLN A 85 -6.34 -5.40 8.57
CA GLN A 85 -6.53 -6.84 8.57
C GLN A 85 -5.19 -7.57 8.51
N ALA A 86 -5.12 -8.76 9.13
CA ALA A 86 -3.95 -9.61 9.03
C ALA A 86 -3.88 -10.26 7.64
N ALA A 87 -2.87 -9.87 6.85
CA ALA A 87 -2.59 -10.48 5.55
C ALA A 87 -1.61 -11.66 5.64
N GLY A 88 -1.12 -11.96 6.82
CA GLY A 88 -0.22 -13.07 7.09
C GLY A 88 0.83 -12.75 8.14
N ILE A 89 1.65 -13.75 8.41
CA ILE A 89 2.73 -13.68 9.39
C ILE A 89 4.01 -14.23 8.76
N VAL A 90 5.10 -13.51 8.91
CA VAL A 90 6.44 -13.99 8.55
C VAL A 90 7.39 -13.84 9.73
N ARG A 91 8.49 -14.60 9.73
CA ARG A 91 9.43 -14.64 10.86
C ARG A 91 10.64 -13.72 10.69
N SER A 92 10.78 -13.04 9.56
CA SER A 92 11.86 -12.08 9.34
C SER A 92 11.44 -10.94 8.43
N ARG A 93 12.09 -9.82 8.58
CA ARG A 93 11.89 -8.64 7.73
C ARG A 93 12.15 -8.95 6.25
N LYS A 94 13.22 -9.66 5.94
CA LYS A 94 13.53 -10.11 4.58
C LYS A 94 12.38 -10.91 3.96
N LYS A 95 11.75 -11.80 4.74
CA LYS A 95 10.58 -12.57 4.28
C LYS A 95 9.34 -11.70 4.09
N SER A 96 9.16 -10.63 4.89
CA SER A 96 8.05 -9.71 4.63
C SER A 96 8.23 -8.93 3.33
N LEU A 97 9.45 -8.50 3.02
CA LEU A 97 9.74 -7.81 1.76
C LEU A 97 9.51 -8.72 0.55
N GLN A 98 9.99 -9.98 0.61
CA GLN A 98 9.73 -10.97 -0.44
C GLN A 98 8.24 -11.24 -0.60
N ARG A 99 7.50 -11.33 0.50
CA ARG A 99 6.06 -11.57 0.47
C ARG A 99 5.28 -10.45 -0.23
N PHE A 100 5.69 -9.18 -0.09
CA PHE A 100 5.08 -8.07 -0.84
C PHE A 100 5.20 -8.30 -2.35
N ILE A 101 6.38 -8.70 -2.81
CA ILE A 101 6.63 -8.99 -4.22
C ILE A 101 5.75 -10.14 -4.69
N ASP A 102 5.70 -11.23 -3.93
CA ASP A 102 4.93 -12.42 -4.28
C ASP A 102 3.42 -12.13 -4.32
N ASP A 103 2.89 -11.37 -3.36
CA ASP A 103 1.48 -10.99 -3.31
C ASP A 103 1.12 -10.03 -4.45
N THR A 104 1.99 -9.08 -4.77
CA THR A 104 1.82 -8.17 -5.92
C THR A 104 1.85 -8.94 -7.24
N LYS A 105 2.77 -9.89 -7.42
CA LYS A 105 2.80 -10.76 -8.61
C LYS A 105 1.52 -11.60 -8.72
N ARG A 106 1.03 -12.12 -7.60
CA ARG A 106 -0.22 -12.88 -7.56
C ARG A 106 -1.42 -12.01 -7.93
N PHE A 107 -1.45 -10.76 -7.46
CA PHE A 107 -2.50 -9.81 -7.82
C PHE A 107 -2.59 -9.58 -9.33
N PHE A 108 -1.44 -9.55 -10.03
CA PHE A 108 -1.38 -9.30 -11.47
C PHE A 108 -1.50 -10.55 -12.35
N LYS A 109 -1.70 -11.75 -11.77
CA LYS A 109 -1.71 -13.01 -12.53
C LYS A 109 -2.68 -13.00 -13.73
N ASP A 110 -3.85 -12.40 -13.55
CA ASP A 110 -4.91 -12.36 -14.56
C ASP A 110 -5.30 -10.90 -14.91
N LYS A 111 -4.39 -9.95 -14.74
CA LYS A 111 -4.61 -8.52 -14.95
C LYS A 111 -3.49 -7.91 -15.78
N ASN A 112 -3.84 -6.92 -16.61
CA ASN A 112 -2.82 -6.11 -17.27
C ASN A 112 -2.21 -5.13 -16.26
N ILE A 113 -0.95 -5.34 -15.92
CA ILE A 113 -0.23 -4.53 -14.94
C ILE A 113 -0.15 -3.05 -15.32
N ASN A 114 -0.22 -2.73 -16.63
CA ASN A 114 -0.13 -1.37 -17.13
C ASN A 114 -1.42 -0.56 -16.89
N ASP A 115 -2.50 -1.22 -16.51
CA ASP A 115 -3.76 -0.58 -16.09
C ASP A 115 -3.70 -0.01 -14.67
N TYR A 116 -2.56 -0.16 -14.00
CA TYR A 116 -2.41 0.21 -12.60
C TYR A 116 -1.27 1.21 -12.37
N ARG A 117 -1.40 2.00 -11.31
CA ARG A 117 -0.29 2.68 -10.63
C ARG A 117 0.25 1.75 -9.55
N ILE A 118 1.54 1.75 -9.38
CA ILE A 118 2.21 0.99 -8.32
C ILE A 118 2.94 1.99 -7.44
N CYS A 119 2.51 2.09 -6.19
CA CYS A 119 3.05 3.02 -5.21
C CYS A 119 3.76 2.23 -4.11
N THR A 120 4.92 2.70 -3.69
CA THR A 120 5.66 2.16 -2.56
C THR A 120 5.82 3.23 -1.48
N GLY A 121 5.76 2.83 -0.22
CA GLY A 121 5.88 3.74 0.91
C GLY A 121 6.93 3.26 1.91
N TYR A 122 7.66 4.19 2.52
CA TYR A 122 8.68 3.90 3.54
C TYR A 122 8.68 4.94 4.66
N GLY A 123 9.10 4.51 5.84
CA GLY A 123 9.34 5.39 6.98
C GLY A 123 10.77 5.92 7.01
N TYR A 124 11.46 5.75 8.13
CA TYR A 124 12.82 6.29 8.33
C TYR A 124 13.92 5.52 7.58
N ASP A 125 13.81 4.19 7.48
CA ASP A 125 14.88 3.34 6.92
C ASP A 125 14.85 3.33 5.39
N LYS A 126 15.58 4.27 4.82
CA LYS A 126 15.69 4.44 3.37
C LYS A 126 16.58 3.38 2.71
N GLU A 127 17.55 2.83 3.42
CA GLU A 127 18.44 1.80 2.85
C GLU A 127 17.69 0.49 2.63
N GLU A 128 16.94 0.05 3.65
CA GLU A 128 16.06 -1.11 3.54
C GLU A 128 15.03 -0.92 2.42
N PHE A 129 14.45 0.28 2.36
CA PHE A 129 13.49 0.62 1.32
C PHE A 129 14.10 0.58 -0.08
N ASN A 130 15.28 1.14 -0.30
CA ASN A 130 15.94 1.14 -1.61
C ASN A 130 16.19 -0.29 -2.12
N ALA A 131 16.56 -1.21 -1.23
CA ALA A 131 16.74 -2.62 -1.59
C ALA A 131 15.40 -3.26 -2.02
N LEU A 132 14.32 -3.03 -1.29
CA LEU A 132 12.99 -3.48 -1.70
C LEU A 132 12.55 -2.84 -3.01
N TYR A 133 12.70 -1.53 -3.13
CA TYR A 133 12.27 -0.78 -4.30
C TYR A 133 12.93 -1.30 -5.57
N ALA A 134 14.25 -1.52 -5.54
CA ALA A 134 15.00 -2.06 -6.67
C ALA A 134 14.46 -3.44 -7.11
N GLU A 135 14.14 -4.31 -6.14
CA GLU A 135 13.58 -5.62 -6.44
C GLU A 135 12.14 -5.54 -6.95
N VAL A 136 11.30 -4.66 -6.37
CA VAL A 136 9.94 -4.41 -6.88
C VAL A 136 9.99 -3.92 -8.33
N VAL A 137 10.82 -2.91 -8.63
CA VAL A 137 10.97 -2.41 -10.01
C VAL A 137 11.38 -3.52 -10.96
N LYS A 138 12.38 -4.31 -10.60
CA LYS A 138 12.86 -5.43 -11.41
C LYS A 138 11.74 -6.44 -11.71
N GLU A 139 11.03 -6.89 -10.68
CA GLU A 139 9.97 -7.88 -10.81
C GLU A 139 8.76 -7.34 -11.60
N MET A 140 8.38 -6.07 -11.39
CA MET A 140 7.31 -5.45 -12.17
C MET A 140 7.69 -5.28 -13.63
N ARG A 141 8.96 -4.95 -13.93
CA ARG A 141 9.46 -4.93 -15.32
C ARG A 141 9.39 -6.30 -15.99
N GLN A 142 9.71 -7.38 -15.27
CA GLN A 142 9.57 -8.75 -15.80
C GLN A 142 8.11 -9.12 -16.12
N LEU A 143 7.13 -8.53 -15.40
CA LEU A 143 5.71 -8.67 -15.69
C LEU A 143 5.23 -7.75 -16.83
N GLY A 144 6.12 -6.97 -17.45
CA GLY A 144 5.80 -6.06 -18.55
C GLY A 144 5.32 -4.67 -18.12
N PHE A 145 5.52 -4.27 -16.86
CA PHE A 145 5.16 -2.93 -16.40
C PHE A 145 6.03 -1.87 -17.08
N GLN A 146 5.38 -0.90 -17.74
CA GLN A 146 6.04 0.19 -18.46
C GLN A 146 6.02 1.52 -17.68
N GLY A 147 5.14 1.62 -16.68
CA GLY A 147 4.99 2.81 -15.85
C GLY A 147 6.14 3.01 -14.86
N GLU A 148 6.06 4.03 -14.04
CA GLU A 148 6.96 4.29 -12.92
C GLU A 148 6.40 3.63 -11.66
N VAL A 149 7.26 2.97 -10.87
CA VAL A 149 6.95 2.57 -9.50
C VAL A 149 7.19 3.78 -8.61
N GLU A 150 6.13 4.33 -8.07
CA GLU A 150 6.17 5.58 -7.32
C GLU A 150 6.70 5.35 -5.90
N GLN A 151 7.45 6.34 -5.37
CA GLN A 151 8.05 6.29 -4.03
C GLN A 151 7.47 7.41 -3.16
N TYR A 152 7.02 7.06 -1.95
CA TYR A 152 6.48 8.01 -1.01
C TYR A 152 7.11 7.84 0.38
N HIS A 153 7.51 8.96 0.97
CA HIS A 153 7.88 8.99 2.38
C HIS A 153 6.62 9.05 3.25
N ILE A 154 6.49 8.10 4.19
CA ILE A 154 5.35 8.02 5.11
C ILE A 154 5.55 9.06 6.21
N GLY A 155 4.63 10.03 6.28
CA GLY A 155 4.69 11.14 7.22
C GLY A 155 4.39 10.73 8.67
N CYS A 156 4.65 11.67 9.60
CA CYS A 156 4.53 11.45 11.04
C CYS A 156 3.13 11.02 11.49
N THR A 157 2.07 11.49 10.84
CA THR A 157 0.67 11.14 11.16
C THR A 157 0.43 9.62 11.10
N ILE A 158 1.04 8.94 10.16
CA ILE A 158 1.00 7.48 10.07
C ILE A 158 2.11 6.88 10.94
N GLY A 159 3.29 7.51 11.00
CA GLY A 159 4.45 7.04 11.75
C GLY A 159 4.19 6.87 13.25
N VAL A 160 3.34 7.70 13.88
CA VAL A 160 2.97 7.54 15.31
C VAL A 160 2.23 6.23 15.58
N HIS A 161 1.56 5.67 14.58
CA HIS A 161 0.85 4.39 14.70
C HIS A 161 1.65 3.19 14.18
N THR A 162 2.51 3.39 13.20
CA THR A 162 3.27 2.28 12.58
C THR A 162 4.69 2.12 13.14
N GLY A 163 5.15 3.12 13.89
CA GLY A 163 6.54 3.24 14.29
C GLY A 163 7.40 3.83 13.16
N PRO A 164 8.73 3.86 13.33
CA PRO A 164 9.63 4.58 12.42
C PRO A 164 9.90 3.84 11.10
N THR A 165 9.66 2.54 11.03
CA THR A 165 10.07 1.71 9.89
C THR A 165 8.94 0.97 9.19
N PRO A 166 7.77 1.60 8.92
CA PRO A 166 6.79 1.00 8.04
C PRO A 166 7.35 0.92 6.62
N ILE A 167 6.95 -0.12 5.91
CA ILE A 167 7.20 -0.28 4.50
C ILE A 167 5.98 -0.91 3.85
N GLY A 168 5.60 -0.44 2.68
CA GLY A 168 4.39 -0.91 2.05
C GLY A 168 4.38 -0.75 0.54
N ILE A 169 3.39 -1.39 -0.06
CA ILE A 169 3.08 -1.31 -1.47
C ILE A 169 1.58 -1.16 -1.66
N ALA A 170 1.19 -0.37 -2.63
CA ALA A 170 -0.19 -0.25 -3.06
C ALA A 170 -0.29 -0.33 -4.57
N VAL A 171 -1.38 -0.91 -5.04
CA VAL A 171 -1.76 -0.95 -6.45
C VAL A 171 -3.11 -0.26 -6.61
N ILE A 172 -3.20 0.67 -7.54
CA ILE A 172 -4.36 1.52 -7.75
C ILE A 172 -4.71 1.44 -9.23
N ARG A 173 -5.95 1.07 -9.54
CA ARG A 173 -6.38 1.01 -10.93
C ARG A 173 -6.51 2.43 -11.51
N LYS A 174 -5.98 2.63 -12.72
CA LYS A 174 -6.10 3.90 -13.45
C LYS A 174 -7.51 4.09 -13.99
N TYR A 175 -7.84 5.32 -14.35
CA TYR A 175 -8.98 5.64 -15.18
C TYR A 175 -8.79 5.08 -16.61
N ASP A 176 -9.85 4.62 -17.24
CA ASP A 176 -9.86 4.02 -18.58
C ASP A 176 -9.00 2.75 -18.77
N ALA A 177 -8.78 2.00 -17.68
CA ALA A 177 -8.03 0.76 -17.68
C ALA A 177 -8.96 -0.48 -17.56
#